data_6093cb9b204be244badc99cadb7ad753
#
_entry.id   6093cb9b204be244badc99cadb7ad753
#
_cell.length_a   1.000
_cell.length_b   1.000
_cell.length_c   1.000
_cell.angle_alpha   90.00
_cell.angle_beta   90.00
_cell.angle_gamma   90.00
#
_symmetry.space_group_name_H-M   'P 1'
#
loop_
_entity.id
_entity.type
_entity.pdbx_description
1 polymer ?
#
loop_
_entity_poly.entity_id
_entity_poly.type
_entity_poly.pdbx_seq_one_letter_code
_entity_poly.pdbx_strand_id
1 'polypeptide(L)'
;ITGELFHNVWKIKDTYKSDKLYDGVIVLAGALETSWYLDDISQNKFIYNAKDYFHFNYASERLYAGIHFVKSGLAKKVFHSNYITKIFYNNKSFSLNNSVLVKKFAIQNGIDDSNFIIFGEPVKNTYDEGVEFKKYLNGSNGNDILLITSEVHMRRTSKLFESQGLFLDRYSVNRRMPFTKSLKKIHNYIPQISGLKLTKNILYETIGYLGYYLKGAI
;
A
#
# COMPACT_ATOMS: atom_id res chain seq x y z
N ILE A 1 -24.70 6.43 -1.68
CA ILE A 1 -24.68 7.69 -0.89
C ILE A 1 -23.97 7.48 0.44
N THR A 2 -24.39 6.56 1.30
CA THR A 2 -23.82 6.38 2.65
C THR A 2 -22.31 6.14 2.63
N GLY A 3 -21.83 5.19 1.83
CA GLY A 3 -20.40 4.92 1.72
C GLY A 3 -19.59 6.11 1.19
N GLU A 4 -20.15 6.93 0.32
CA GLU A 4 -19.48 8.11 -0.24
C GLU A 4 -19.43 9.26 0.79
N LEU A 5 -20.46 9.42 1.62
CA LEU A 5 -20.44 10.39 2.73
C LEU A 5 -19.38 9.99 3.76
N PHE A 6 -19.36 8.73 4.19
CA PHE A 6 -18.31 8.23 5.09
C PHE A 6 -16.92 8.41 4.49
N HIS A 7 -16.74 8.14 3.20
CA HIS A 7 -15.48 8.34 2.53
C HIS A 7 -15.01 9.81 2.55
N ASN A 8 -15.92 10.77 2.32
CA ASN A 8 -15.57 12.20 2.36
C ASN A 8 -15.12 12.66 3.75
N VAL A 9 -15.69 12.09 4.81
CA VAL A 9 -15.28 12.36 6.21
C VAL A 9 -13.97 11.63 6.54
N TRP A 10 -13.77 10.44 5.99
CA TRP A 10 -12.63 9.59 6.31
C TRP A 10 -11.35 10.02 5.60
N LYS A 11 -11.42 10.42 4.33
CA LYS A 11 -10.24 10.80 3.54
C LYS A 11 -9.48 11.98 4.16
N ILE A 12 -8.17 11.98 4.01
CA ILE A 12 -7.31 13.11 4.37
C ILE A 12 -6.66 13.68 3.12
N LYS A 13 -6.25 14.94 3.21
CA LYS A 13 -5.64 15.66 2.09
C LYS A 13 -4.21 15.17 1.84
N ASP A 14 -3.86 15.01 0.56
CA ASP A 14 -2.47 14.80 0.15
C ASP A 14 -1.62 16.05 0.42
N THR A 15 -0.34 15.81 0.71
CA THR A 15 0.65 16.88 0.95
C THR A 15 1.80 16.83 -0.06
N TYR A 16 1.69 15.96 -1.07
CA TYR A 16 2.64 15.91 -2.18
C TYR A 16 2.87 17.28 -2.81
N LYS A 17 4.14 17.57 -3.12
CA LYS A 17 4.59 18.80 -3.77
C LYS A 17 5.24 18.45 -5.10
N SER A 18 4.72 19.01 -6.20
CA SER A 18 5.18 18.70 -7.56
C SER A 18 6.54 19.30 -7.92
N ASP A 19 6.97 20.31 -7.17
CA ASP A 19 8.26 21.02 -7.31
C ASP A 19 9.36 20.45 -6.40
N LYS A 20 9.07 19.38 -5.65
CA LYS A 20 9.99 18.73 -4.72
C LYS A 20 10.54 17.43 -5.30
N LEU A 21 11.86 17.28 -5.28
CA LEU A 21 12.50 15.99 -5.52
C LEU A 21 12.57 15.20 -4.20
N TYR A 22 11.90 14.05 -4.16
CA TYR A 22 11.91 13.16 -3.01
C TYR A 22 13.14 12.25 -3.01
N ASP A 23 13.74 12.01 -1.85
CA ASP A 23 14.81 11.01 -1.68
C ASP A 23 14.30 9.59 -1.93
N GLY A 24 13.01 9.38 -1.73
CA GLY A 24 12.33 8.17 -2.13
C GLY A 24 10.84 8.18 -1.86
N VAL A 25 10.20 7.17 -2.40
CA VAL A 25 8.78 6.89 -2.15
C VAL A 25 8.66 5.60 -1.36
N ILE A 26 7.88 5.59 -0.29
CA ILE A 26 7.53 4.36 0.42
C ILE A 26 6.20 3.86 -0.11
N VAL A 27 6.21 2.64 -0.67
CA VAL A 27 5.05 1.93 -1.18
C VAL A 27 4.72 0.79 -0.23
N LEU A 28 3.53 0.85 0.37
CA LEU A 28 3.12 -0.18 1.32
C LEU A 28 2.83 -1.51 0.63
N ALA A 29 3.08 -2.61 1.34
CA ALA A 29 2.85 -3.97 0.89
C ALA A 29 1.38 -4.27 0.55
N GLY A 30 1.14 -5.46 -0.04
CA GLY A 30 -0.20 -5.98 -0.34
C GLY A 30 -0.68 -5.76 -1.77
N ALA A 31 0.23 -5.49 -2.72
CA ALA A 31 -0.13 -5.31 -4.13
C ALA A 31 -0.44 -6.62 -4.88
N LEU A 32 0.04 -7.78 -4.37
CA LEU A 32 -0.12 -9.07 -5.03
C LEU A 32 -1.31 -9.86 -4.48
N GLU A 33 -1.99 -10.58 -5.38
CA GLU A 33 -2.98 -11.58 -5.03
C GLU A 33 -2.29 -12.94 -4.92
N THR A 34 -2.07 -13.39 -3.69
CA THR A 34 -1.20 -14.54 -3.39
C THR A 34 -1.87 -15.89 -3.60
N SER A 35 -3.20 -15.96 -3.64
CA SER A 35 -3.96 -17.19 -3.85
C SER A 35 -3.67 -17.87 -5.19
N TRP A 36 -3.35 -17.10 -6.22
CA TRP A 36 -3.04 -17.60 -7.57
C TRP A 36 -1.71 -18.33 -7.68
N TYR A 37 -0.82 -18.18 -6.69
CA TYR A 37 0.47 -18.86 -6.67
C TYR A 37 0.43 -20.24 -5.99
N LEU A 38 -0.74 -20.69 -5.53
CA LEU A 38 -0.87 -21.94 -4.78
C LEU A 38 -0.46 -23.17 -5.58
N ASP A 39 -0.87 -23.27 -6.84
CA ASP A 39 -0.56 -24.44 -7.67
C ASP A 39 0.93 -24.54 -7.96
N ASP A 40 1.57 -23.43 -8.26
CA ASP A 40 3.02 -23.37 -8.55
C ASP A 40 3.83 -23.72 -7.30
N ILE A 41 3.43 -23.18 -6.14
CA ILE A 41 4.06 -23.43 -4.84
C ILE A 41 3.92 -24.92 -4.45
N SER A 42 2.72 -25.49 -4.64
CA SER A 42 2.43 -26.87 -4.27
C SER A 42 3.24 -27.88 -5.09
N GLN A 43 3.62 -27.55 -6.31
CA GLN A 43 4.39 -28.37 -7.23
C GLN A 43 5.90 -28.16 -7.11
N ASN A 44 6.39 -27.34 -6.17
CA ASN A 44 7.79 -26.87 -6.08
C ASN A 44 8.32 -26.23 -7.40
N LYS A 45 7.41 -25.76 -8.25
CA LYS A 45 7.72 -25.12 -9.52
C LYS A 45 7.84 -23.60 -9.39
N PHE A 46 7.77 -23.07 -8.18
CA PHE A 46 7.87 -21.65 -7.94
C PHE A 46 9.28 -21.16 -8.21
N ILE A 47 9.60 -21.08 -9.48
CA ILE A 47 10.84 -20.49 -9.97
C ILE A 47 10.53 -19.03 -10.25
N TYR A 48 11.27 -18.11 -9.64
CA TYR A 48 11.22 -16.68 -9.95
C TYR A 48 11.75 -16.44 -11.38
N ASN A 49 11.07 -16.99 -12.39
CA ASN A 49 11.48 -16.90 -13.78
C ASN A 49 10.94 -15.64 -14.43
N ALA A 50 11.65 -15.12 -15.43
CA ALA A 50 11.26 -13.92 -16.16
C ALA A 50 9.92 -14.04 -16.93
N LYS A 51 9.39 -15.26 -17.05
CA LYS A 51 8.10 -15.56 -17.70
C LYS A 51 6.92 -15.58 -16.73
N ASP A 52 7.15 -15.35 -15.42
CA ASP A 52 6.08 -15.42 -14.43
C ASP A 52 5.11 -14.26 -14.61
N TYR A 53 3.83 -14.57 -14.60
CA TYR A 53 2.78 -13.59 -14.53
C TYR A 53 2.69 -13.05 -13.11
N PHE A 54 2.53 -11.73 -12.98
CA PHE A 54 2.26 -11.10 -11.69
C PHE A 54 0.75 -10.95 -11.49
N HIS A 55 0.22 -11.63 -10.49
CA HIS A 55 -1.18 -11.52 -10.13
C HIS A 55 -1.38 -10.35 -9.18
N PHE A 56 -1.87 -9.25 -9.68
CA PHE A 56 -2.10 -8.04 -8.92
C PHE A 56 -3.54 -7.93 -8.44
N ASN A 57 -3.71 -7.39 -7.24
CA ASN A 57 -5.00 -6.96 -6.72
C ASN A 57 -5.21 -5.45 -6.91
N TYR A 58 -6.32 -4.92 -6.40
CA TYR A 58 -6.66 -3.50 -6.51
C TYR A 58 -5.64 -2.54 -5.85
N ALA A 59 -4.79 -3.02 -4.96
CA ALA A 59 -3.78 -2.19 -4.29
C ALA A 59 -2.49 -2.01 -5.12
N SER A 60 -2.39 -2.64 -6.29
CA SER A 60 -1.23 -2.53 -7.19
C SER A 60 -0.98 -1.10 -7.70
N GLU A 61 -2.01 -0.25 -7.70
CA GLU A 61 -1.87 1.16 -8.09
C GLU A 61 -0.80 1.90 -7.27
N ARG A 62 -0.57 1.49 -6.02
CA ARG A 62 0.52 2.02 -5.17
C ARG A 62 1.89 1.76 -5.79
N LEU A 63 2.09 0.53 -6.29
CA LEU A 63 3.34 0.13 -6.91
C LEU A 63 3.58 0.87 -8.23
N TYR A 64 2.55 0.95 -9.07
CA TYR A 64 2.63 1.70 -10.32
C TYR A 64 2.94 3.17 -10.08
N ALA A 65 2.32 3.79 -9.08
CA ALA A 65 2.63 5.16 -8.70
C ALA A 65 4.09 5.29 -8.23
N GLY A 66 4.57 4.40 -7.35
CA GLY A 66 5.97 4.39 -6.91
C GLY A 66 6.96 4.29 -8.07
N ILE A 67 6.73 3.37 -9.00
CA ILE A 67 7.53 3.22 -10.22
C ILE A 67 7.48 4.50 -11.06
N HIS A 68 6.30 5.07 -11.24
CA HIS A 68 6.12 6.32 -11.99
C HIS A 68 6.93 7.47 -11.38
N PHE A 69 6.86 7.67 -10.07
CA PHE A 69 7.60 8.74 -9.39
C PHE A 69 9.12 8.63 -9.63
N VAL A 70 9.68 7.43 -9.59
CA VAL A 70 11.12 7.24 -9.83
C VAL A 70 11.46 7.42 -11.31
N LYS A 71 10.68 6.84 -12.22
CA LYS A 71 10.92 6.98 -13.67
C LYS A 71 10.78 8.40 -14.18
N SER A 72 9.92 9.20 -13.54
CA SER A 72 9.72 10.62 -13.90
C SER A 72 10.74 11.55 -13.22
N GLY A 73 11.71 11.01 -12.47
CA GLY A 73 12.71 11.81 -11.76
C GLY A 73 12.15 12.61 -10.58
N LEU A 74 10.94 12.31 -10.12
CA LEU A 74 10.32 12.98 -8.96
C LEU A 74 10.73 12.35 -7.63
N ALA A 75 11.28 11.13 -7.68
CA ALA A 75 11.87 10.45 -6.54
C ALA A 75 13.10 9.65 -6.96
N LYS A 76 14.06 9.46 -6.06
CA LYS A 76 15.30 8.72 -6.35
C LYS A 76 15.11 7.21 -6.24
N LYS A 77 14.31 6.74 -5.26
CA LYS A 77 14.21 5.31 -4.90
C LYS A 77 12.78 4.92 -4.54
N VAL A 78 12.48 3.63 -4.70
CA VAL A 78 11.29 2.99 -4.14
C VAL A 78 11.71 2.21 -2.90
N PHE A 79 11.05 2.48 -1.78
CA PHE A 79 11.15 1.70 -0.55
C PHE A 79 9.92 0.80 -0.41
N HIS A 80 10.13 -0.48 -0.16
CA HIS A 80 9.08 -1.46 0.03
C HIS A 80 9.41 -2.33 1.24
N SER A 81 8.45 -2.51 2.15
CA SER A 81 8.65 -3.34 3.33
C SER A 81 8.86 -4.81 2.96
N ASN A 82 9.63 -5.54 3.75
CA ASN A 82 9.82 -6.96 3.57
C ASN A 82 8.55 -7.73 3.99
N TYR A 83 7.72 -8.10 3.00
CA TYR A 83 6.42 -8.73 3.24
C TYR A 83 6.41 -10.17 2.73
N ILE A 84 6.23 -11.12 3.67
CA ILE A 84 6.18 -12.55 3.40
C ILE A 84 4.79 -13.06 3.75
N THR A 85 4.09 -13.65 2.79
CA THR A 85 2.82 -14.35 3.02
C THR A 85 3.05 -15.82 3.31
N LYS A 86 2.46 -16.31 4.39
CA LYS A 86 2.37 -17.76 4.66
C LYS A 86 1.06 -18.28 4.07
N ILE A 87 1.18 -19.31 3.26
CA ILE A 87 0.06 -19.95 2.57
C ILE A 87 -0.04 -21.38 3.08
N PHE A 88 -1.25 -21.78 3.53
CA PHE A 88 -1.52 -23.15 3.98
C PHE A 88 -2.31 -23.86 2.88
N TYR A 89 -1.76 -24.96 2.37
CA TYR A 89 -2.39 -25.78 1.35
C TYR A 89 -2.04 -27.25 1.56
N ASN A 90 -3.04 -28.15 1.51
CA ASN A 90 -2.88 -29.59 1.72
C ASN A 90 -2.05 -29.93 2.97
N ASN A 91 -2.39 -29.33 4.11
CA ASN A 91 -1.70 -29.49 5.41
C ASN A 91 -0.20 -29.12 5.41
N LYS A 92 0.27 -28.38 4.41
CA LYS A 92 1.63 -27.86 4.32
C LYS A 92 1.62 -26.34 4.40
N SER A 93 2.67 -25.77 4.97
CA SER A 93 2.89 -24.32 5.02
C SER A 93 3.95 -23.93 4.00
N PHE A 94 3.62 -22.95 3.18
CA PHE A 94 4.51 -22.38 2.16
C PHE A 94 4.73 -20.90 2.46
N SER A 95 5.90 -20.39 2.18
CA SER A 95 6.23 -18.96 2.33
C SER A 95 6.50 -18.33 0.97
N LEU A 96 5.77 -17.26 0.67
CA LEU A 96 5.96 -16.46 -0.54
C LEU A 96 6.50 -15.09 -0.15
N ASN A 97 7.71 -14.75 -0.62
CA ASN A 97 8.23 -13.40 -0.43
C ASN A 97 7.66 -12.46 -1.49
N ASN A 98 6.60 -11.75 -1.15
CA ASN A 98 5.92 -10.82 -2.04
C ASN A 98 6.81 -9.66 -2.46
N SER A 99 7.69 -9.19 -1.57
CA SER A 99 8.54 -8.04 -1.84
C SER A 99 9.56 -8.32 -2.93
N VAL A 100 10.08 -9.55 -2.99
CA VAL A 100 10.98 -9.98 -4.06
C VAL A 100 10.25 -10.01 -5.41
N LEU A 101 9.00 -10.47 -5.45
CA LEU A 101 8.19 -10.45 -6.68
C LEU A 101 7.87 -9.02 -7.13
N VAL A 102 7.50 -8.16 -6.19
CA VAL A 102 7.23 -6.74 -6.44
C VAL A 102 8.47 -6.04 -6.97
N LYS A 103 9.65 -6.30 -6.37
CA LYS A 103 10.94 -5.78 -6.85
C LYS A 103 11.24 -6.26 -8.27
N LYS A 104 11.07 -7.55 -8.55
CA LYS A 104 11.25 -8.11 -9.89
C LYS A 104 10.37 -7.40 -10.92
N PHE A 105 9.09 -7.20 -10.59
CA PHE A 105 8.18 -6.45 -11.45
C PHE A 105 8.66 -5.02 -11.70
N ALA A 106 9.11 -4.31 -10.66
CA ALA A 106 9.60 -2.95 -10.79
C ALA A 106 10.82 -2.86 -11.71
N ILE A 107 11.77 -3.81 -11.60
CA ILE A 107 12.94 -3.90 -12.47
C ILE A 107 12.52 -4.15 -13.92
N GLN A 108 11.61 -5.08 -14.18
CA GLN A 108 11.07 -5.33 -15.51
C GLN A 108 10.36 -4.09 -16.12
N ASN A 109 9.90 -3.19 -15.28
CA ASN A 109 9.28 -1.92 -15.68
C ASN A 109 10.26 -0.74 -15.67
N GLY A 110 11.57 -1.00 -15.66
CA GLY A 110 12.62 0.00 -15.88
C GLY A 110 13.09 0.73 -14.62
N ILE A 111 12.94 0.12 -13.45
CA ILE A 111 13.59 0.58 -12.21
C ILE A 111 14.92 -0.15 -12.07
N ASP A 112 16.01 0.58 -11.84
CA ASP A 112 17.29 -0.04 -11.53
C ASP A 112 17.22 -0.81 -10.22
N ASP A 113 17.91 -1.96 -10.14
CA ASP A 113 17.92 -2.81 -8.95
C ASP A 113 18.33 -2.04 -7.68
N SER A 114 19.31 -1.15 -7.80
CA SER A 114 19.81 -0.28 -6.72
C SER A 114 18.80 0.77 -6.25
N ASN A 115 17.79 1.08 -7.08
CA ASN A 115 16.76 2.07 -6.78
C ASN A 115 15.47 1.45 -6.23
N PHE A 116 15.39 0.12 -6.09
CA PHE A 116 14.31 -0.56 -5.39
C PHE A 116 14.82 -1.25 -4.15
N ILE A 117 14.52 -0.69 -3.00
CA ILE A 117 15.01 -1.13 -1.69
C ILE A 117 13.92 -1.90 -0.95
N ILE A 118 14.17 -3.16 -0.66
CA ILE A 118 13.38 -3.92 0.32
C ILE A 118 14.03 -3.68 1.68
N PHE A 119 13.29 -3.08 2.62
CA PHE A 119 13.82 -2.72 3.92
C PHE A 119 13.24 -3.58 5.05
N GLY A 120 14.03 -3.73 6.09
CA GLY A 120 13.63 -4.25 7.40
C GLY A 120 13.41 -5.76 7.46
N GLU A 121 13.05 -6.19 8.66
CA GLU A 121 12.61 -7.55 8.95
C GLU A 121 11.21 -7.82 8.39
N PRO A 122 10.79 -9.10 8.26
CA PRO A 122 9.46 -9.43 7.76
C PRO A 122 8.33 -8.81 8.57
N VAL A 123 7.50 -7.99 7.92
CA VAL A 123 6.38 -7.27 8.52
C VAL A 123 5.07 -8.05 8.43
N LYS A 124 4.17 -7.84 9.40
CA LYS A 124 2.84 -8.47 9.46
C LYS A 124 1.70 -7.47 9.24
N ASN A 125 1.94 -6.20 9.49
CA ASN A 125 0.92 -5.15 9.46
C ASN A 125 1.56 -3.78 9.23
N THR A 126 0.74 -2.75 9.05
CA THR A 126 1.19 -1.38 8.77
C THR A 126 1.97 -0.73 9.92
N TYR A 127 1.72 -1.14 11.17
CA TYR A 127 2.51 -0.66 12.30
C TYR A 127 3.96 -1.14 12.20
N ASP A 128 4.15 -2.44 11.92
CA ASP A 128 5.47 -3.04 11.72
C ASP A 128 6.20 -2.36 10.54
N GLU A 129 5.48 -2.02 9.45
CA GLU A 129 6.07 -1.28 8.32
C GLU A 129 6.66 0.05 8.77
N GLY A 130 5.95 0.81 9.60
CA GLY A 130 6.44 2.08 10.15
C GLY A 130 7.65 1.89 11.07
N VAL A 131 7.62 0.90 11.95
CA VAL A 131 8.73 0.57 12.87
C VAL A 131 9.99 0.20 12.08
N GLU A 132 9.87 -0.72 11.12
CA GLU A 132 11.01 -1.18 10.33
C GLU A 132 11.54 -0.06 9.40
N PHE A 133 10.67 0.77 8.86
CA PHE A 133 11.10 1.91 8.07
C PHE A 133 11.86 2.94 8.91
N LYS A 134 11.40 3.22 10.13
CA LYS A 134 12.13 4.10 11.06
C LYS A 134 13.52 3.56 11.38
N LYS A 135 13.64 2.25 11.67
CA LYS A 135 14.95 1.61 11.91
C LYS A 135 15.86 1.74 10.69
N TYR A 136 15.32 1.53 9.49
CA TYR A 136 16.07 1.68 8.24
C TYR A 136 16.58 3.11 8.04
N LEU A 137 15.78 4.12 8.41
CA LEU A 137 16.16 5.53 8.32
C LEU A 137 17.09 5.99 9.46
N ASN A 138 17.20 5.25 10.56
CA ASN A 138 18.07 5.61 11.69
C ASN A 138 19.54 5.68 11.24
N GLY A 139 20.04 6.92 11.09
CA GLY A 139 21.38 7.23 10.59
C GLY A 139 21.39 8.08 9.32
N SER A 140 20.25 8.27 8.66
CA SER A 140 20.13 9.19 7.54
C SER A 140 19.38 10.46 7.94
N ASN A 141 20.10 11.58 8.03
CA ASN A 141 19.51 12.89 8.30
C ASN A 141 18.71 13.38 7.08
N GLY A 142 17.46 13.78 7.31
CA GLY A 142 16.71 14.62 6.40
C GLY A 142 16.24 13.92 5.12
N ASN A 143 15.59 12.79 5.24
CA ASN A 143 15.01 12.15 4.07
C ASN A 143 13.64 12.74 3.74
N ASP A 144 13.55 13.39 2.60
CA ASP A 144 12.29 13.78 1.99
C ASP A 144 11.61 12.55 1.39
N ILE A 145 10.72 11.92 2.15
CA ILE A 145 10.03 10.69 1.76
C ILE A 145 8.57 10.97 1.47
N LEU A 146 8.07 10.37 0.38
CA LEU A 146 6.66 10.40 0.00
C LEU A 146 5.99 9.06 0.32
N LEU A 147 4.98 9.09 1.16
CA LEU A 147 4.15 7.93 1.47
C LEU A 147 3.09 7.74 0.39
N ILE A 148 3.08 6.56 -0.24
CA ILE A 148 2.11 6.18 -1.27
C ILE A 148 1.24 5.03 -0.75
N THR A 149 -0.07 5.27 -0.63
CA THR A 149 -1.05 4.23 -0.32
C THR A 149 -2.43 4.60 -0.84
N SER A 150 -3.41 3.69 -0.76
CA SER A 150 -4.78 4.00 -1.20
C SER A 150 -5.46 5.04 -0.30
N GLU A 151 -6.31 5.87 -0.90
CA GLU A 151 -6.99 6.99 -0.24
C GLU A 151 -7.71 6.57 1.05
N VAL A 152 -8.39 5.43 1.04
CA VAL A 152 -9.09 4.89 2.23
C VAL A 152 -8.13 4.46 3.34
N HIS A 153 -6.92 4.02 2.98
CA HIS A 153 -5.91 3.54 3.93
C HIS A 153 -5.03 4.66 4.49
N MET A 154 -4.95 5.80 3.78
CA MET A 154 -4.01 6.89 4.06
C MET A 154 -4.13 7.43 5.50
N ARG A 155 -5.34 7.65 6.01
CA ARG A 155 -5.54 8.18 7.38
C ARG A 155 -4.89 7.30 8.44
N ARG A 156 -5.18 5.99 8.42
CA ARG A 156 -4.63 5.04 9.40
C ARG A 156 -3.12 4.91 9.26
N THR A 157 -2.63 4.79 8.04
CA THR A 157 -1.19 4.68 7.77
C THR A 157 -0.43 5.92 8.25
N SER A 158 -0.89 7.13 7.89
CA SER A 158 -0.22 8.36 8.32
C SER A 158 -0.11 8.45 9.84
N LYS A 159 -1.18 8.11 10.57
CA LYS A 159 -1.15 8.14 12.03
C LYS A 159 -0.20 7.12 12.62
N LEU A 160 -0.13 5.91 12.07
CA LEU A 160 0.82 4.89 12.50
C LEU A 160 2.29 5.30 12.25
N PHE A 161 2.56 5.96 11.13
CA PHE A 161 3.90 6.48 10.83
C PHE A 161 4.24 7.69 11.70
N GLU A 162 3.30 8.62 11.88
CA GLU A 162 3.45 9.78 12.78
C GLU A 162 3.75 9.34 14.22
N SER A 163 3.09 8.29 14.74
CA SER A 163 3.35 7.77 16.08
C SER A 163 4.76 7.18 16.25
N GLN A 164 5.40 6.78 15.15
CA GLN A 164 6.82 6.38 15.12
C GLN A 164 7.77 7.58 14.94
N GLY A 165 7.24 8.81 14.84
CA GLY A 165 8.03 10.02 14.57
C GLY A 165 8.37 10.22 13.08
N LEU A 166 7.64 9.55 12.17
CA LEU A 166 7.81 9.67 10.72
C LEU A 166 6.73 10.59 10.15
N PHE A 167 7.08 11.83 9.88
CA PHE A 167 6.20 12.86 9.30
C PHE A 167 6.46 12.94 7.80
N LEU A 168 5.72 12.15 7.01
CA LEU A 168 5.93 11.97 5.59
C LEU A 168 4.93 12.80 4.77
N ASP A 169 5.37 13.29 3.60
CA ASP A 169 4.43 13.78 2.60
C ASP A 169 3.55 12.63 2.10
N ARG A 170 2.33 12.93 1.64
CA ARG A 170 1.30 11.93 1.32
C ARG A 170 0.84 12.06 -0.12
N TYR A 171 0.76 10.92 -0.81
CA TYR A 171 0.17 10.79 -2.14
C TYR A 171 -0.79 9.61 -2.17
N SER A 172 -2.07 9.89 -2.25
CA SER A 172 -3.12 8.88 -2.30
C SER A 172 -3.34 8.34 -3.70
N VAL A 173 -3.45 7.03 -3.83
CA VAL A 173 -3.91 6.34 -5.04
C VAL A 173 -5.27 5.69 -4.81
N ASN A 174 -5.84 5.02 -5.82
CA ASN A 174 -7.21 4.48 -5.78
C ASN A 174 -8.22 5.54 -5.33
N ARG A 175 -8.01 6.76 -5.80
CA ARG A 175 -8.85 7.91 -5.47
C ARG A 175 -10.24 7.73 -6.03
N ARG A 176 -11.21 8.12 -5.25
CA ARG A 176 -12.59 8.19 -5.73
C ARG A 176 -12.95 9.60 -6.12
N MET A 177 -13.75 9.72 -7.17
CA MET A 177 -14.33 11.02 -7.53
C MET A 177 -15.14 11.55 -6.35
N PRO A 178 -15.10 12.88 -6.11
CA PRO A 178 -15.96 13.53 -5.13
C PRO A 178 -17.42 13.16 -5.38
N PHE A 179 -18.20 13.07 -4.30
CA PHE A 179 -19.62 12.84 -4.40
C PHE A 179 -20.31 14.00 -5.15
N THR A 180 -20.64 13.75 -6.40
CA THR A 180 -21.28 14.74 -7.28
C THR A 180 -22.74 14.40 -7.57
N LYS A 181 -23.23 13.27 -7.04
CA LYS A 181 -24.60 12.83 -7.29
C LYS A 181 -25.63 13.73 -6.63
N SER A 182 -26.59 14.18 -7.40
CA SER A 182 -27.70 14.96 -6.87
C SER A 182 -28.52 14.13 -5.87
N LEU A 183 -28.69 14.63 -4.66
CA LEU A 183 -29.56 14.03 -3.65
C LEU A 183 -31.05 14.01 -4.08
N LYS A 184 -31.42 14.76 -5.12
CA LYS A 184 -32.81 14.83 -5.64
C LYS A 184 -33.17 13.62 -6.53
N LYS A 185 -32.19 12.82 -6.96
CA LYS A 185 -32.46 11.67 -7.87
C LYS A 185 -32.65 10.39 -7.07
N ILE A 186 -33.85 9.80 -7.12
CA ILE A 186 -34.24 8.62 -6.35
C ILE A 186 -33.32 7.42 -6.60
N HIS A 187 -32.84 7.22 -7.84
CA HIS A 187 -31.94 6.13 -8.18
C HIS A 187 -30.59 6.18 -7.41
N ASN A 188 -30.20 7.33 -6.87
CA ASN A 188 -29.00 7.46 -6.05
C ASN A 188 -29.14 6.83 -4.65
N TYR A 189 -30.38 6.55 -4.23
CA TYR A 189 -30.69 5.86 -2.97
C TYR A 189 -30.77 4.34 -3.12
N ILE A 190 -30.80 3.83 -4.35
CA ILE A 190 -30.78 2.39 -4.59
C ILE A 190 -29.39 1.85 -4.18
N PRO A 191 -29.34 0.83 -3.29
CA PRO A 191 -28.08 0.23 -2.86
C PRO A 191 -27.30 -0.36 -4.06
N GLN A 192 -26.04 0.00 -4.16
CA GLN A 192 -25.14 -0.53 -5.20
C GLN A 192 -24.01 -1.33 -4.54
N ILE A 193 -23.56 -2.41 -5.17
CA ILE A 193 -22.47 -3.26 -4.67
C ILE A 193 -21.19 -2.46 -4.45
N SER A 194 -20.89 -1.50 -5.32
CA SER A 194 -19.74 -0.60 -5.17
C SER A 194 -19.81 0.26 -3.91
N GLY A 195 -21.01 0.73 -3.55
CA GLY A 195 -21.25 1.48 -2.32
C GLY A 195 -21.08 0.62 -1.07
N LEU A 196 -21.58 -0.63 -1.11
CA LEU A 196 -21.39 -1.59 0.00
C LEU A 196 -19.92 -1.96 0.18
N LYS A 197 -19.17 -2.22 -0.91
CA LYS A 197 -17.71 -2.45 -0.85
C LYS A 197 -16.98 -1.28 -0.23
N LEU A 198 -17.33 -0.05 -0.61
CA LEU A 198 -16.72 1.15 -0.03
C LEU A 198 -17.01 1.26 1.47
N THR A 199 -18.27 1.10 1.86
CA THR A 199 -18.66 1.13 3.28
C THR A 199 -17.91 0.07 4.08
N LYS A 200 -17.82 -1.16 3.57
CA LYS A 200 -17.02 -2.23 4.19
C LYS A 200 -15.57 -1.82 4.38
N ASN A 201 -14.93 -1.27 3.35
CA ASN A 201 -13.51 -0.87 3.42
C ASN A 201 -13.29 0.24 4.45
N ILE A 202 -14.16 1.25 4.49
CA ILE A 202 -14.05 2.35 5.46
C ILE A 202 -14.30 1.84 6.89
N LEU A 203 -15.28 0.98 7.10
CA LEU A 203 -15.52 0.37 8.41
C LEU A 203 -14.31 -0.44 8.86
N TYR A 204 -13.72 -1.23 7.97
CA TYR A 204 -12.50 -1.99 8.27
C TYR A 204 -11.35 -1.05 8.70
N GLU A 205 -11.12 0.02 7.96
CA GLU A 205 -10.10 1.02 8.29
C GLU A 205 -10.40 1.75 9.61
N THR A 206 -11.67 2.08 9.86
CA THR A 206 -12.09 2.74 11.10
C THR A 206 -11.89 1.82 12.31
N ILE A 207 -12.30 0.55 12.19
CA ILE A 207 -12.09 -0.45 13.27
C ILE A 207 -10.60 -0.67 13.50
N GLY A 208 -9.82 -0.81 12.43
CA GLY A 208 -8.37 -0.91 12.53
C GLY A 208 -7.73 0.30 13.21
N TYR A 209 -8.16 1.50 12.84
CA TYR A 209 -7.70 2.75 13.47
C TYR A 209 -8.02 2.77 14.98
N LEU A 210 -9.27 2.50 15.36
CA LEU A 210 -9.70 2.44 16.76
C LEU A 210 -8.95 1.36 17.53
N GLY A 211 -8.70 0.20 16.92
CA GLY A 211 -7.92 -0.88 17.54
C GLY A 211 -6.49 -0.46 17.87
N TYR A 212 -5.83 0.31 17.01
CA TYR A 212 -4.50 0.86 17.29
C TYR A 212 -4.55 1.98 18.33
N TYR A 213 -5.57 2.84 18.28
CA TYR A 213 -5.78 3.89 19.28
C TYR A 213 -5.95 3.31 20.69
N LEU A 214 -6.80 2.30 20.85
CA LEU A 214 -7.03 1.64 22.16
C LEU A 214 -5.78 0.90 22.68
N LYS A 215 -4.86 0.50 21.81
CA LYS A 215 -3.57 -0.10 22.16
C LYS A 215 -2.47 0.93 22.45
N GLY A 216 -2.75 2.22 22.32
CA GLY A 216 -1.77 3.28 22.48
C GLY A 216 -0.69 3.30 21.38
N ALA A 217 -1.00 2.77 20.20
CA ALA A 217 -0.07 2.75 19.06
C ALA A 217 -0.21 4.00 18.16
N ILE A 218 -1.28 4.76 18.33
CA ILE A 218 -1.55 6.05 17.67
C ILE A 218 -2.28 6.98 18.64
#